data_03ec4e132e3b9f3251441c5fb06108c3
#
_entry.id   03ec4e132e3b9f3251441c5fb06108c3
#
_cell.length_a   1.000
_cell.length_b   1.000
_cell.length_c   1.000
_cell.angle_alpha   90.00
_cell.angle_beta   90.00
_cell.angle_gamma   90.00
#
_symmetry.space_group_name_H-M   'P 1'
#
loop_
_entity.id
_entity.type
_entity.pdbx_description
1 polymer ?
#
loop_
_entity_poly.entity_id
_entity_poly.type
_entity_poly.pdbx_seq_one_letter_code
_entity_poly.pdbx_strand_id
1 'polypeptide(L)'
;MGQISIVLIAGLVFLFFFEPSQGAGEFNQLLTLIVTVAITILPPALAYFFGSYATRTLPADQAARLRRFYLIKRSAIIFECLLLIGYVCDVYLLNLPLLIGKALDWVPLIYTKHLIGIIPLIVGLMLIRLAIYEVEQQVTSSNRKKGEYFSVHLKFLLLPVLPLFAYLSLLDLIAHLPFLSNHAYLPLALMISLIFLAYIYAPLLLGFIWRTTPLADANLRSRLHRLAAQDNIRYKDIVIWQTESVANAAVAGIAPWSRQIFLTAALLQHFSDDEIETIVAHEFGHVRYKHILTYLMFLIAYFLSYAIYYIYIGGPLESLSSTSSLLPAIGLVFFISLYFVIIFRALSRRFEHQADLYAVALTDKPDALELALVRLAYLNYTPRSVQRLFELFQTHPSVDRRIKFIERFKGGDPSAARYQNYLLEVKLLLFLLPTLACILFLSNLSGLG
;
A
#
# COMPACT_ATOMS: atom_id res chain seq x y z
N MET A 1 -0.68 2.42 10.56
CA MET A 1 0.41 1.92 9.70
C MET A 1 0.38 2.61 8.36
N GLY A 2 1.56 2.83 7.74
CA GLY A 2 1.68 3.58 6.50
C GLY A 2 0.88 2.95 5.38
N GLN A 3 -0.19 3.61 5.01
CA GLN A 3 -0.84 3.32 3.74
C GLN A 3 0.18 3.65 2.65
N ILE A 4 0.38 2.74 1.69
CA ILE A 4 1.11 3.06 0.47
C ILE A 4 0.51 4.35 -0.07
N SER A 5 1.34 5.37 -0.24
CA SER A 5 0.85 6.68 -0.68
C SER A 5 0.35 6.57 -2.12
N ILE A 6 -0.96 6.70 -2.30
CA ILE A 6 -1.57 6.76 -3.65
C ILE A 6 -0.96 7.92 -4.44
N VAL A 7 -0.60 8.99 -3.75
CA VAL A 7 0.09 10.16 -4.32
C VAL A 7 1.43 9.78 -4.92
N LEU A 8 2.23 8.92 -4.26
CA LEU A 8 3.50 8.44 -4.81
C LEU A 8 3.28 7.60 -6.07
N ILE A 9 2.30 6.69 -6.04
CA ILE A 9 1.96 5.87 -7.22
C ILE A 9 1.51 6.75 -8.38
N ALA A 10 0.63 7.72 -8.11
CA ALA A 10 0.19 8.68 -9.14
C ALA A 10 1.37 9.49 -9.70
N GLY A 11 2.28 9.97 -8.84
CA GLY A 11 3.48 10.68 -9.27
C GLY A 11 4.41 9.84 -10.16
N LEU A 12 4.58 8.56 -9.83
CA LEU A 12 5.32 7.61 -10.68
C LEU A 12 4.64 7.44 -12.05
N VAL A 13 3.32 7.30 -12.08
CA VAL A 13 2.58 7.20 -13.35
C VAL A 13 2.80 8.45 -14.19
N PHE A 14 2.61 9.65 -13.63
CA PHE A 14 2.84 10.89 -14.37
C PHE A 14 4.28 11.02 -14.87
N LEU A 15 5.27 10.57 -14.08
CA LEU A 15 6.67 10.60 -14.49
C LEU A 15 6.95 9.66 -15.68
N PHE A 16 6.40 8.44 -15.67
CA PHE A 16 6.65 7.44 -16.72
C PHE A 16 5.86 7.69 -18.01
N PHE A 17 4.74 8.39 -17.93
CA PHE A 17 3.95 8.79 -19.10
C PHE A 17 4.34 10.17 -19.66
N PHE A 18 5.42 10.75 -19.14
CA PHE A 18 5.92 12.01 -19.68
C PHE A 18 6.57 11.78 -21.05
N GLU A 19 6.07 12.48 -22.05
CA GLU A 19 6.68 12.62 -23.37
C GLU A 19 6.97 14.11 -23.61
N PRO A 20 8.20 14.45 -24.03
CA PRO A 20 8.52 15.82 -24.37
C PRO A 20 7.61 16.31 -25.51
N SER A 21 6.95 17.44 -25.34
CA SER A 21 6.19 18.06 -26.46
C SER A 21 7.12 18.39 -27.63
N GLN A 22 6.76 18.00 -28.84
CA GLN A 22 7.45 18.44 -30.04
C GLN A 22 7.33 19.97 -30.15
N GLY A 23 8.42 20.69 -29.93
CA GLY A 23 8.42 22.16 -29.89
C GLY A 23 8.57 22.80 -28.50
N ALA A 24 8.90 22.00 -27.48
CA ALA A 24 9.35 22.55 -26.20
C ALA A 24 10.61 23.42 -26.49
N GLY A 25 10.38 24.72 -26.62
CA GLY A 25 11.45 25.71 -26.75
C GLY A 25 12.47 25.56 -25.63
N GLU A 26 13.55 26.33 -25.71
CA GLU A 26 14.59 26.33 -24.67
C GLU A 26 13.95 26.46 -23.27
N PHE A 27 13.82 25.35 -22.55
CA PHE A 27 13.30 25.39 -21.19
C PHE A 27 14.37 25.98 -20.27
N ASN A 28 13.94 26.91 -19.42
CA ASN A 28 14.85 27.56 -18.49
C ASN A 28 15.16 26.60 -17.32
N GLN A 29 16.33 25.96 -17.38
CA GLN A 29 16.78 25.00 -16.36
C GLN A 29 16.78 25.58 -14.95
N LEU A 30 17.18 26.86 -14.79
CA LEU A 30 17.20 27.55 -13.52
C LEU A 30 15.78 27.75 -12.97
N LEU A 31 14.86 28.17 -13.83
CA LEU A 31 13.44 28.31 -13.45
C LEU A 31 12.85 26.98 -13.03
N THR A 32 13.08 25.91 -13.79
CA THR A 32 12.62 24.56 -13.43
C THR A 32 13.13 24.17 -12.04
N LEU A 33 14.43 24.36 -11.78
CA LEU A 33 15.01 24.01 -10.48
C LEU A 33 14.40 24.82 -9.33
N ILE A 34 14.27 26.15 -9.49
CA ILE A 34 13.69 27.03 -8.46
C ILE A 34 12.25 26.64 -8.16
N VAL A 35 11.44 26.41 -9.21
CA VAL A 35 10.02 26.06 -9.04
C VAL A 35 9.87 24.67 -8.45
N THR A 36 10.67 23.67 -8.86
CA THR A 36 10.70 22.34 -8.26
C THR A 36 10.97 22.40 -6.75
N VAL A 37 11.97 23.21 -6.35
CA VAL A 37 12.26 23.42 -4.92
C VAL A 37 11.07 24.07 -4.20
N ALA A 38 10.46 25.10 -4.80
CA ALA A 38 9.30 25.77 -4.22
C ALA A 38 8.11 24.83 -4.06
N ILE A 39 7.78 24.03 -5.08
CA ILE A 39 6.71 23.02 -5.06
C ILE A 39 6.97 21.95 -4.00
N THR A 40 8.24 21.52 -3.86
CA THR A 40 8.63 20.52 -2.87
C THR A 40 8.48 21.03 -1.42
N ILE A 41 8.66 22.33 -1.18
CA ILE A 41 8.70 22.92 0.17
C ILE A 41 7.38 23.56 0.56
N LEU A 42 6.64 24.19 -0.36
CA LEU A 42 5.46 24.99 -0.02
C LEU A 42 4.32 24.17 0.62
N PRO A 43 3.85 23.03 0.07
CA PRO A 43 2.81 22.24 0.70
C PRO A 43 3.21 21.70 2.09
N PRO A 44 4.44 21.19 2.32
CA PRO A 44 4.91 20.85 3.66
C PRO A 44 4.94 22.03 4.64
N ALA A 45 5.36 23.22 4.19
CA ALA A 45 5.34 24.42 5.02
C ALA A 45 3.92 24.79 5.45
N LEU A 46 2.95 24.74 4.53
CA LEU A 46 1.54 24.94 4.84
C LEU A 46 1.03 23.89 5.81
N ALA A 47 1.41 22.61 5.65
CA ALA A 47 1.07 21.53 6.57
C ALA A 47 1.65 21.78 7.98
N TYR A 48 2.86 22.30 8.08
CA TYR A 48 3.51 22.66 9.34
C TYR A 48 2.77 23.80 10.06
N PHE A 49 2.46 24.89 9.35
CA PHE A 49 1.71 26.01 9.93
C PHE A 49 0.30 25.59 10.38
N PHE A 50 -0.38 24.78 9.57
CA PHE A 50 -1.68 24.23 9.93
C PHE A 50 -1.58 23.31 11.17
N GLY A 51 -0.59 22.42 11.21
CA GLY A 51 -0.32 21.55 12.36
C GLY A 51 -0.01 22.34 13.62
N SER A 52 0.87 23.35 13.55
CA SER A 52 1.22 24.23 14.66
C SER A 52 0.04 25.03 15.19
N TYR A 53 -0.83 25.52 14.31
CA TYR A 53 -2.07 26.17 14.73
C TYR A 53 -3.02 25.19 15.43
N ALA A 54 -3.18 24.00 14.88
CA ALA A 54 -4.07 22.97 15.41
C ALA A 54 -3.62 22.45 16.79
N THR A 55 -2.29 22.40 17.08
CA THR A 55 -1.77 22.01 18.39
C THR A 55 -2.09 23.04 19.47
N ARG A 56 -2.06 24.35 19.15
CA ARG A 56 -2.41 25.41 20.11
C ARG A 56 -3.86 25.37 20.57
N THR A 57 -4.73 24.76 19.79
CA THR A 57 -6.18 24.69 20.02
C THR A 57 -6.66 23.28 20.40
N LEU A 58 -5.74 22.41 20.88
CA LEU A 58 -6.12 21.06 21.29
C LEU A 58 -7.03 21.08 22.52
N PRO A 59 -8.15 20.35 22.50
CA PRO A 59 -9.04 20.23 23.65
C PRO A 59 -8.35 19.58 24.86
N ALA A 60 -8.80 19.88 26.06
CA ALA A 60 -8.32 19.21 27.28
C ALA A 60 -8.82 17.75 27.35
N ASP A 61 -10.03 17.47 26.84
CA ASP A 61 -10.62 16.15 26.82
C ASP A 61 -9.91 15.21 25.80
N GLN A 62 -9.55 14.03 26.25
CA GLN A 62 -8.80 13.06 25.46
C GLN A 62 -9.57 12.58 24.21
N ALA A 63 -10.86 12.32 24.31
CA ALA A 63 -11.68 11.89 23.18
C ALA A 63 -11.80 12.98 22.12
N ALA A 64 -11.96 14.24 22.54
CA ALA A 64 -11.96 15.39 21.64
C ALA A 64 -10.59 15.62 20.99
N ARG A 65 -9.47 15.42 21.72
CA ARG A 65 -8.10 15.42 21.16
C ARG A 65 -7.93 14.40 20.05
N LEU A 66 -8.37 13.17 20.27
CA LEU A 66 -8.28 12.08 19.29
C LEU A 66 -9.09 12.40 18.03
N ARG A 67 -10.32 12.91 18.17
CA ARG A 67 -11.14 13.37 17.03
C ARG A 67 -10.42 14.47 16.24
N ARG A 68 -9.84 15.45 16.95
CA ARG A 68 -9.10 16.56 16.32
C ARG A 68 -7.87 16.06 15.59
N PHE A 69 -7.10 15.16 16.20
CA PHE A 69 -5.94 14.52 15.57
C PHE A 69 -6.32 13.76 14.29
N TYR A 70 -7.40 12.99 14.34
CA TYR A 70 -7.90 12.29 13.15
C TYR A 70 -8.24 13.25 12.01
N LEU A 71 -8.86 14.39 12.32
CA LEU A 71 -9.13 15.44 11.32
C LEU A 71 -7.85 16.03 10.75
N ILE A 72 -6.84 16.32 11.60
CA ILE A 72 -5.55 16.86 11.17
C ILE A 72 -4.81 15.84 10.28
N LYS A 73 -4.76 14.59 10.71
CA LYS A 73 -4.14 13.51 9.91
C LYS A 73 -4.84 13.34 8.54
N ARG A 74 -6.14 13.57 8.50
CA ARG A 74 -6.91 13.54 7.27
C ARG A 74 -6.68 14.77 6.39
N SER A 75 -6.52 15.95 6.98
CA SER A 75 -6.21 17.18 6.21
C SER A 75 -4.81 17.11 5.56
N ALA A 76 -3.90 16.25 6.07
CA ALA A 76 -2.63 15.98 5.41
C ALA A 76 -2.78 15.53 3.95
N ILE A 77 -3.86 14.81 3.63
CA ILE A 77 -4.17 14.37 2.26
C ILE A 77 -4.33 15.57 1.33
N ILE A 78 -4.86 16.70 1.81
CA ILE A 78 -4.99 17.92 1.00
C ILE A 78 -3.61 18.44 0.60
N PHE A 79 -2.66 18.47 1.54
CA PHE A 79 -1.29 18.91 1.25
C PHE A 79 -0.54 17.92 0.35
N GLU A 80 -0.79 16.62 0.50
CA GLU A 80 -0.26 15.59 -0.40
C GLU A 80 -0.82 15.75 -1.83
N CYS A 81 -2.11 16.07 -1.97
CA CYS A 81 -2.72 16.36 -3.27
C CYS A 81 -2.17 17.66 -3.90
N LEU A 82 -1.99 18.73 -3.11
CA LEU A 82 -1.36 19.96 -3.58
C LEU A 82 0.08 19.71 -4.06
N LEU A 83 0.84 18.91 -3.32
CA LEU A 83 2.18 18.51 -3.72
C LEU A 83 2.17 17.72 -5.04
N LEU A 84 1.22 16.79 -5.22
CA LEU A 84 1.07 16.02 -6.46
C LEU A 84 0.73 16.92 -7.65
N ILE A 85 -0.21 17.86 -7.48
CA ILE A 85 -0.59 18.81 -8.54
C ILE A 85 0.65 19.64 -8.96
N GLY A 86 1.37 20.18 -7.98
CA GLY A 86 2.62 20.89 -8.24
C GLY A 86 3.65 20.02 -8.96
N TYR A 87 3.83 18.79 -8.52
CA TYR A 87 4.74 17.84 -9.16
C TYR A 87 4.34 17.51 -10.62
N VAL A 88 3.04 17.36 -10.90
CA VAL A 88 2.55 17.19 -12.29
C VAL A 88 2.88 18.42 -13.14
N CYS A 89 2.75 19.63 -12.58
CA CYS A 89 3.19 20.85 -13.25
C CYS A 89 4.72 20.84 -13.51
N ASP A 90 5.53 20.39 -12.55
CA ASP A 90 6.99 20.25 -12.74
C ASP A 90 7.32 19.29 -13.89
N VAL A 91 6.63 18.13 -13.94
CA VAL A 91 6.87 17.14 -14.98
C VAL A 91 6.46 17.64 -16.35
N TYR A 92 5.24 18.16 -16.51
CA TYR A 92 4.65 18.41 -17.83
C TYR A 92 4.82 19.86 -18.32
N LEU A 93 4.89 20.86 -17.44
CA LEU A 93 5.04 22.27 -17.83
C LEU A 93 6.48 22.73 -17.76
N LEU A 94 7.24 22.23 -16.77
CA LEU A 94 8.63 22.65 -16.54
C LEU A 94 9.65 21.63 -17.06
N ASN A 95 9.20 20.51 -17.64
CA ASN A 95 10.03 19.48 -18.24
C ASN A 95 11.12 18.93 -17.28
N LEU A 96 10.79 18.73 -16.00
CA LEU A 96 11.70 18.17 -14.98
C LEU A 96 12.43 16.89 -15.45
N PRO A 97 11.78 15.91 -16.14
CA PRO A 97 12.47 14.72 -16.64
C PRO A 97 13.57 15.03 -17.67
N LEU A 98 13.39 16.08 -18.49
CA LEU A 98 14.44 16.52 -19.44
C LEU A 98 15.65 17.16 -18.72
N LEU A 99 15.40 17.91 -17.65
CA LEU A 99 16.48 18.45 -16.81
C LEU A 99 17.32 17.31 -16.23
N ILE A 100 16.67 16.28 -15.68
CA ILE A 100 17.33 15.10 -15.11
C ILE A 100 18.06 14.31 -16.21
N GLY A 101 17.43 14.11 -17.37
CA GLY A 101 18.03 13.43 -18.52
C GLY A 101 19.34 14.09 -18.93
N LYS A 102 19.34 15.43 -19.07
CA LYS A 102 20.57 16.21 -19.39
C LYS A 102 21.62 16.11 -18.29
N ALA A 103 21.23 16.23 -17.02
CA ALA A 103 22.15 16.14 -15.88
C ALA A 103 22.82 14.78 -15.75
N LEU A 104 22.15 13.72 -16.19
CA LEU A 104 22.58 12.31 -16.09
C LEU A 104 22.91 11.69 -17.45
N ASP A 105 23.20 12.48 -18.47
CA ASP A 105 23.46 11.97 -19.81
C ASP A 105 24.72 11.07 -19.89
N TRP A 106 25.65 11.29 -18.98
CA TRP A 106 26.85 10.46 -18.80
C TRP A 106 26.57 9.08 -18.18
N VAL A 107 25.36 8.85 -17.63
CA VAL A 107 24.97 7.55 -17.03
C VAL A 107 24.36 6.67 -18.12
N PRO A 108 24.90 5.49 -18.40
CA PRO A 108 24.40 4.59 -19.45
C PRO A 108 23.14 3.82 -19.00
N LEU A 109 22.16 4.53 -18.43
CA LEU A 109 20.87 3.98 -18.01
C LEU A 109 19.75 4.68 -18.78
N ILE A 110 18.87 3.89 -19.41
CA ILE A 110 17.77 4.41 -20.23
C ILE A 110 16.54 4.67 -19.36
N TYR A 111 16.14 3.66 -18.57
CA TYR A 111 14.90 3.67 -17.77
C TYR A 111 15.11 4.12 -16.32
N THR A 112 16.13 3.59 -15.66
CA THR A 112 16.37 3.81 -14.23
C THR A 112 16.68 5.28 -13.90
N LYS A 113 17.38 6.00 -14.78
CA LYS A 113 17.70 7.42 -14.57
C LYS A 113 16.46 8.30 -14.39
N HIS A 114 15.36 7.97 -15.06
CA HIS A 114 14.11 8.73 -14.95
C HIS A 114 13.47 8.60 -13.56
N LEU A 115 13.73 7.50 -12.83
CA LEU A 115 13.21 7.32 -11.48
C LEU A 115 13.74 8.37 -10.49
N ILE A 116 14.87 9.01 -10.78
CA ILE A 116 15.40 10.11 -9.98
C ILE A 116 14.42 11.30 -9.96
N GLY A 117 13.62 11.47 -11.01
CA GLY A 117 12.58 12.50 -11.08
C GLY A 117 11.51 12.41 -9.99
N ILE A 118 11.38 11.25 -9.31
CA ILE A 118 10.43 11.09 -8.21
C ILE A 118 10.94 11.66 -6.87
N ILE A 119 12.23 11.97 -6.76
CA ILE A 119 12.86 12.41 -5.50
C ILE A 119 12.17 13.66 -4.92
N PRO A 120 11.85 14.73 -5.68
CA PRO A 120 11.17 15.91 -5.15
C PRO A 120 9.83 15.54 -4.49
N LEU A 121 9.05 14.64 -5.10
CA LEU A 121 7.79 14.15 -4.55
C LEU A 121 8.01 13.36 -3.26
N ILE A 122 8.99 12.47 -3.22
CA ILE A 122 9.35 11.70 -2.01
C ILE A 122 9.76 12.63 -0.88
N VAL A 123 10.62 13.61 -1.16
CA VAL A 123 11.07 14.61 -0.18
C VAL A 123 9.89 15.42 0.35
N GLY A 124 9.03 15.93 -0.52
CA GLY A 124 7.82 16.68 -0.14
C GLY A 124 6.87 15.86 0.74
N LEU A 125 6.61 14.59 0.39
CA LEU A 125 5.80 13.67 1.20
C LEU A 125 6.43 13.44 2.59
N MET A 126 7.74 13.25 2.65
CA MET A 126 8.45 13.10 3.93
C MET A 126 8.39 14.37 4.79
N LEU A 127 8.53 15.54 4.18
CA LEU A 127 8.40 16.83 4.89
C LEU A 127 6.97 17.03 5.44
N ILE A 128 5.92 16.66 4.69
CA ILE A 128 4.53 16.67 5.19
C ILE A 128 4.38 15.76 6.41
N ARG A 129 4.96 14.55 6.38
CA ARG A 129 4.94 13.64 7.54
C ARG A 129 5.66 14.24 8.76
N LEU A 130 6.81 14.89 8.54
CA LEU A 130 7.54 15.56 9.61
C LEU A 130 6.79 16.79 10.17
N ALA A 131 6.05 17.51 9.32
CA ALA A 131 5.21 18.63 9.75
C ALA A 131 4.09 18.18 10.72
N ILE A 132 3.57 16.95 10.55
CA ILE A 132 2.52 16.38 11.39
C ILE A 132 3.09 15.68 12.64
N TYR A 133 4.37 15.35 12.65
CA TYR A 133 5.03 14.63 13.74
C TYR A 133 4.79 15.27 15.11
N GLU A 134 4.95 16.59 15.24
CA GLU A 134 4.78 17.30 16.51
C GLU A 134 3.34 17.23 17.03
N VAL A 135 2.36 17.29 16.10
CA VAL A 135 0.94 17.11 16.43
C VAL A 135 0.70 15.69 16.96
N GLU A 136 1.26 14.70 16.28
CA GLU A 136 1.14 13.30 16.68
C GLU A 136 1.74 13.07 18.06
N GLN A 137 2.92 13.61 18.35
CA GLN A 137 3.59 13.53 19.66
C GLN A 137 2.72 14.11 20.79
N GLN A 138 2.17 15.31 20.58
CA GLN A 138 1.37 15.99 21.62
C GLN A 138 0.05 15.28 21.90
N VAL A 139 -0.56 14.66 20.87
CA VAL A 139 -1.86 13.97 21.02
C VAL A 139 -1.67 12.57 21.60
N THR A 140 -0.65 11.84 21.14
CA THR A 140 -0.43 10.45 21.53
C THR A 140 0.44 10.30 22.78
N SER A 141 1.04 11.40 23.27
CA SER A 141 2.04 11.38 24.37
C SER A 141 3.17 10.38 24.09
N SER A 142 3.48 10.16 22.83
CA SER A 142 4.48 9.18 22.39
C SER A 142 5.88 9.75 22.53
N ASN A 143 6.82 9.01 23.12
CA ASN A 143 8.23 9.39 23.24
C ASN A 143 9.07 8.97 22.01
N ARG A 144 8.42 8.70 20.85
CA ARG A 144 9.13 8.28 19.65
C ARG A 144 10.09 9.38 19.17
N LYS A 145 11.37 9.03 19.01
CA LYS A 145 12.39 9.97 18.49
C LYS A 145 12.07 10.34 17.03
N LYS A 146 12.30 11.61 16.68
CA LYS A 146 12.05 12.15 15.31
C LYS A 146 12.76 11.35 14.21
N GLY A 147 14.00 10.89 14.48
CA GLY A 147 14.76 10.05 13.55
C GLY A 147 14.15 8.66 13.32
N GLU A 148 13.58 8.05 14.37
CA GLU A 148 12.87 6.77 14.24
C GLU A 148 11.58 6.94 13.44
N TYR A 149 10.81 7.99 13.73
CA TYR A 149 9.60 8.34 12.96
C TYR A 149 9.92 8.53 11.48
N PHE A 150 10.96 9.32 11.19
CA PHE A 150 11.45 9.54 9.81
C PHE A 150 11.84 8.23 9.14
N SER A 151 12.67 7.41 9.79
CA SER A 151 13.15 6.13 9.24
C SER A 151 12.01 5.18 8.90
N VAL A 152 11.01 5.06 9.78
CA VAL A 152 9.85 4.18 9.53
C VAL A 152 9.04 4.66 8.33
N HIS A 153 8.73 5.95 8.26
CA HIS A 153 7.93 6.48 7.14
C HIS A 153 8.69 6.41 5.81
N LEU A 154 10.00 6.70 5.80
CA LEU A 154 10.83 6.58 4.62
C LEU A 154 10.88 5.13 4.11
N LYS A 155 11.06 4.15 4.99
CA LYS A 155 11.06 2.73 4.63
C LYS A 155 9.73 2.30 3.99
N PHE A 156 8.60 2.74 4.56
CA PHE A 156 7.28 2.47 3.98
C PHE A 156 7.07 3.15 2.63
N LEU A 157 7.60 4.35 2.45
CA LEU A 157 7.50 5.09 1.19
C LEU A 157 8.37 4.46 0.10
N LEU A 158 9.58 3.99 0.44
CA LEU A 158 10.50 3.34 -0.49
C LEU A 158 10.11 1.88 -0.81
N LEU A 159 9.32 1.22 0.02
CA LEU A 159 8.96 -0.19 -0.17
C LEU A 159 8.37 -0.49 -1.56
N PRO A 160 7.43 0.29 -2.13
CA PRO A 160 6.95 0.07 -3.49
C PRO A 160 7.93 0.54 -4.57
N VAL A 161 8.86 1.44 -4.26
CA VAL A 161 9.85 1.95 -5.21
C VAL A 161 10.95 0.93 -5.48
N LEU A 162 11.34 0.12 -4.49
CA LEU A 162 12.40 -0.87 -4.62
C LEU A 162 12.13 -1.94 -5.71
N PRO A 163 10.97 -2.60 -5.79
CA PRO A 163 10.66 -3.53 -6.88
C PRO A 163 10.65 -2.84 -8.25
N LEU A 164 10.15 -1.60 -8.31
CA LEU A 164 10.16 -0.81 -9.54
C LEU A 164 11.59 -0.46 -9.98
N PHE A 165 12.44 -0.05 -9.04
CA PHE A 165 13.86 0.19 -9.31
C PHE A 165 14.56 -1.07 -9.84
N ALA A 166 14.34 -2.21 -9.21
CA ALA A 166 14.89 -3.49 -9.67
C ALA A 166 14.39 -3.85 -11.09
N TYR A 167 13.10 -3.64 -11.36
CA TYR A 167 12.52 -3.87 -12.69
C TYR A 167 13.17 -3.00 -13.76
N LEU A 168 13.27 -1.68 -13.53
CA LEU A 168 13.86 -0.75 -14.48
C LEU A 168 15.34 -1.03 -14.71
N SER A 169 16.09 -1.38 -13.66
CA SER A 169 17.50 -1.77 -13.77
C SER A 169 17.67 -3.05 -14.61
N LEU A 170 16.75 -3.99 -14.52
CA LEU A 170 16.74 -5.18 -15.39
C LEU A 170 16.39 -4.83 -16.83
N LEU A 171 15.48 -3.90 -17.06
CA LEU A 171 15.18 -3.41 -18.42
C LEU A 171 16.40 -2.71 -19.03
N ASP A 172 17.13 -1.90 -18.25
CA ASP A 172 18.38 -1.29 -18.71
C ASP A 172 19.40 -2.35 -19.09
N LEU A 173 19.55 -3.40 -18.27
CA LEU A 173 20.46 -4.52 -18.58
C LEU A 173 20.04 -5.23 -19.88
N ILE A 174 18.73 -5.51 -20.06
CA ILE A 174 18.21 -6.16 -21.29
C ILE A 174 18.48 -5.29 -22.52
N ALA A 175 18.27 -3.96 -22.41
CA ALA A 175 18.52 -3.05 -23.51
C ALA A 175 19.98 -3.08 -24.01
N HIS A 176 20.94 -3.41 -23.13
CA HIS A 176 22.36 -3.58 -23.45
C HIS A 176 22.72 -4.98 -23.97
N LEU A 177 21.77 -5.93 -23.99
CA LEU A 177 22.00 -7.32 -24.41
C LEU A 177 21.16 -7.63 -25.67
N PRO A 178 21.71 -7.51 -26.90
CA PRO A 178 20.96 -7.60 -28.16
C PRO A 178 20.15 -8.90 -28.31
N PHE A 179 20.64 -10.03 -27.78
CA PHE A 179 19.95 -11.31 -27.85
C PHE A 179 18.67 -11.38 -26.98
N LEU A 180 18.54 -10.52 -25.95
CA LEU A 180 17.38 -10.41 -25.08
C LEU A 180 16.40 -9.33 -25.53
N SER A 181 16.88 -8.24 -26.11
CA SER A 181 16.06 -7.10 -26.54
C SER A 181 15.03 -7.44 -27.62
N ASN A 182 15.26 -8.51 -28.39
CA ASN A 182 14.37 -8.96 -29.46
C ASN A 182 13.12 -9.72 -28.96
N HIS A 183 13.01 -9.98 -27.64
CA HIS A 183 11.86 -10.70 -27.09
C HIS A 183 10.84 -9.76 -26.48
N ALA A 184 9.80 -9.40 -27.24
CA ALA A 184 8.77 -8.45 -26.83
C ALA A 184 8.02 -8.81 -25.53
N TYR A 185 7.92 -10.09 -25.18
CA TYR A 185 7.26 -10.55 -23.94
C TYR A 185 8.17 -10.57 -22.71
N LEU A 186 9.48 -10.42 -22.88
CA LEU A 186 10.45 -10.51 -21.77
C LEU A 186 10.21 -9.45 -20.67
N PRO A 187 9.95 -8.16 -20.97
CA PRO A 187 9.64 -7.16 -19.96
C PRO A 187 8.43 -7.54 -19.10
N LEU A 188 7.35 -8.02 -19.71
CA LEU A 188 6.15 -8.45 -18.97
C LEU A 188 6.43 -9.67 -18.09
N ALA A 189 7.14 -10.66 -18.61
CA ALA A 189 7.52 -11.86 -17.86
C ALA A 189 8.38 -11.52 -16.64
N LEU A 190 9.34 -10.60 -16.79
CA LEU A 190 10.16 -10.09 -15.69
C LEU A 190 9.35 -9.35 -14.66
N MET A 191 8.44 -8.49 -15.08
CA MET A 191 7.58 -7.75 -14.16
C MET A 191 6.74 -8.71 -13.30
N ILE A 192 6.08 -9.69 -13.91
CA ILE A 192 5.29 -10.71 -13.20
C ILE A 192 6.18 -11.51 -12.24
N SER A 193 7.37 -11.92 -12.70
CA SER A 193 8.33 -12.68 -11.87
C SER A 193 8.78 -11.87 -10.66
N LEU A 194 9.13 -10.60 -10.82
CA LEU A 194 9.54 -9.71 -9.73
C LEU A 194 8.41 -9.47 -8.71
N ILE A 195 7.17 -9.28 -9.18
CA ILE A 195 6.02 -9.17 -8.30
C ILE A 195 5.85 -10.45 -7.47
N PHE A 196 5.96 -11.62 -8.12
CA PHE A 196 5.84 -12.90 -7.44
C PHE A 196 6.95 -13.11 -6.41
N LEU A 197 8.19 -12.82 -6.77
CA LEU A 197 9.34 -12.86 -5.86
C LEU A 197 9.17 -11.88 -4.69
N ALA A 198 8.70 -10.67 -4.95
CA ALA A 198 8.44 -9.69 -3.90
C ALA A 198 7.42 -10.22 -2.86
N TYR A 199 6.33 -10.87 -3.29
CA TYR A 199 5.37 -11.48 -2.38
C TYR A 199 5.91 -12.67 -1.58
N ILE A 200 6.82 -13.46 -2.18
CA ILE A 200 7.48 -14.58 -1.48
C ILE A 200 8.46 -14.07 -0.43
N TYR A 201 9.28 -13.09 -0.78
CA TYR A 201 10.38 -12.61 0.06
C TYR A 201 10.00 -11.41 0.95
N ALA A 202 8.81 -10.80 0.75
CA ALA A 202 8.33 -9.70 1.58
C ALA A 202 8.46 -9.94 3.09
N PRO A 203 8.12 -11.13 3.65
CA PRO A 203 8.27 -11.36 5.09
C PRO A 203 9.70 -11.23 5.59
N LEU A 204 10.68 -11.70 4.80
CA LEU A 204 12.09 -11.62 5.16
C LEU A 204 12.59 -10.17 5.11
N LEU A 205 12.18 -9.43 4.08
CA LEU A 205 12.48 -7.99 3.94
C LEU A 205 11.84 -7.19 5.07
N LEU A 206 10.58 -7.46 5.41
CA LEU A 206 9.90 -6.80 6.52
C LEU A 206 10.57 -7.12 7.85
N GLY A 207 10.96 -8.36 8.09
CA GLY A 207 11.71 -8.76 9.29
C GLY A 207 13.02 -7.98 9.44
N PHE A 208 13.78 -7.82 8.36
CA PHE A 208 14.99 -7.01 8.34
C PHE A 208 14.72 -5.51 8.56
N ILE A 209 13.73 -4.96 7.83
CA ILE A 209 13.35 -3.55 7.92
C ILE A 209 12.85 -3.19 9.33
N TRP A 210 12.05 -4.05 9.95
CA TRP A 210 11.44 -3.84 11.27
C TRP A 210 12.32 -4.27 12.44
N ARG A 211 13.49 -4.86 12.18
CA ARG A 211 14.41 -5.37 13.22
C ARG A 211 13.66 -6.29 14.20
N THR A 212 13.08 -7.33 13.66
CA THR A 212 12.29 -8.28 14.45
C THR A 212 13.18 -9.23 15.25
N THR A 213 12.64 -9.68 16.39
CA THR A 213 13.23 -10.74 17.23
C THR A 213 12.24 -11.91 17.34
N PRO A 214 12.69 -13.16 17.50
CA PRO A 214 11.79 -14.27 17.75
C PRO A 214 10.94 -14.08 19.01
N LEU A 215 9.71 -14.62 19.04
CA LEU A 215 8.87 -14.64 20.26
C LEU A 215 9.54 -15.53 21.31
N ALA A 216 9.97 -14.93 22.43
CA ALA A 216 10.68 -15.64 23.50
C ALA A 216 9.73 -16.34 24.48
N ASP A 217 8.50 -15.85 24.65
CA ASP A 217 7.51 -16.45 25.56
C ASP A 217 7.12 -17.87 25.07
N ALA A 218 7.61 -18.87 25.77
CA ALA A 218 7.39 -20.28 25.43
C ALA A 218 5.92 -20.72 25.63
N ASN A 219 5.21 -20.13 26.60
CA ASN A 219 3.81 -20.45 26.85
C ASN A 219 2.93 -19.93 25.72
N LEU A 220 3.02 -18.62 25.43
CA LEU A 220 2.28 -18.02 24.33
C LEU A 220 2.64 -18.67 22.98
N ARG A 221 3.96 -18.91 22.73
CA ARG A 221 4.41 -19.61 21.51
C ARG A 221 3.74 -20.99 21.39
N SER A 222 3.68 -21.78 22.45
CA SER A 222 3.07 -23.12 22.42
C SER A 222 1.55 -23.06 22.21
N ARG A 223 0.87 -22.07 22.78
CA ARG A 223 -0.57 -21.81 22.55
C ARG A 223 -0.83 -21.51 21.08
N LEU A 224 -0.08 -20.58 20.49
CA LEU A 224 -0.22 -20.20 19.08
C LEU A 224 0.14 -21.35 18.11
N HIS A 225 1.13 -22.19 18.47
CA HIS A 225 1.43 -23.40 17.70
C HIS A 225 0.29 -24.42 17.71
N ARG A 226 -0.33 -24.68 18.90
CA ARG A 226 -1.51 -25.54 18.98
C ARG A 226 -2.67 -25.00 18.13
N LEU A 227 -2.92 -23.70 18.21
CA LEU A 227 -3.95 -23.04 17.42
C LEU A 227 -3.71 -23.21 15.91
N ALA A 228 -2.49 -23.02 15.44
CA ALA A 228 -2.13 -23.25 14.05
C ALA A 228 -2.28 -24.71 13.60
N ALA A 229 -1.93 -25.65 14.49
CA ALA A 229 -2.03 -27.09 14.22
C ALA A 229 -3.47 -27.59 14.01
N GLN A 230 -4.47 -26.94 14.65
CA GLN A 230 -5.89 -27.30 14.52
C GLN A 230 -6.38 -27.23 13.06
N ASP A 231 -5.83 -26.33 12.25
CA ASP A 231 -6.22 -26.17 10.83
C ASP A 231 -5.02 -26.25 9.86
N ASN A 232 -3.95 -26.97 10.25
CA ASN A 232 -2.76 -27.19 9.42
C ASN A 232 -2.12 -25.90 8.88
N ILE A 233 -2.19 -24.78 9.61
CA ILE A 233 -1.54 -23.54 9.23
C ILE A 233 -0.03 -23.65 9.42
N ARG A 234 0.72 -23.62 8.32
CA ARG A 234 2.19 -23.70 8.34
C ARG A 234 2.80 -22.34 8.17
N TYR A 235 3.80 -22.02 9.00
CA TYR A 235 4.57 -20.80 8.97
C TYR A 235 6.02 -21.06 9.43
N LYS A 236 6.93 -20.15 9.10
CA LYS A 236 8.35 -20.25 9.45
C LYS A 236 8.60 -19.92 10.91
N ASP A 237 8.10 -18.77 11.37
CA ASP A 237 8.32 -18.31 12.76
C ASP A 237 7.27 -17.24 13.16
N ILE A 238 7.23 -17.00 14.49
CA ILE A 238 6.50 -15.88 15.10
C ILE A 238 7.56 -14.88 15.59
N VAL A 239 7.48 -13.66 15.07
CA VAL A 239 8.49 -12.62 15.34
C VAL A 239 7.86 -11.38 15.94
N ILE A 240 8.61 -10.72 16.81
CA ILE A 240 8.21 -9.48 17.48
C ILE A 240 8.83 -8.29 16.76
N TRP A 241 7.99 -7.41 16.25
CA TRP A 241 8.42 -6.08 15.82
C TRP A 241 8.52 -5.18 17.07
N GLN A 242 9.73 -4.74 17.38
CA GLN A 242 10.05 -3.93 18.56
C GLN A 242 9.52 -2.50 18.39
N THR A 243 8.19 -2.34 18.41
CA THR A 243 7.51 -1.05 18.41
C THR A 243 6.46 -1.00 19.52
N GLU A 244 6.50 0.08 20.30
CA GLU A 244 5.52 0.37 21.35
C GLU A 244 4.42 1.33 20.88
N SER A 245 4.60 1.92 19.72
CA SER A 245 3.71 2.99 19.23
C SER A 245 2.48 2.50 18.45
N VAL A 246 2.42 1.21 18.15
CA VAL A 246 1.31 0.59 17.39
C VAL A 246 1.09 -0.81 17.90
N ALA A 247 -0.09 -1.10 18.41
CA ALA A 247 -0.51 -2.47 18.70
C ALA A 247 -1.07 -3.13 17.43
N ASN A 248 -0.43 -4.20 16.94
CA ASN A 248 -0.87 -4.91 15.75
C ASN A 248 -0.30 -6.32 15.66
N ALA A 249 -0.99 -7.17 14.90
CA ALA A 249 -0.45 -8.41 14.36
C ALA A 249 -0.55 -8.37 12.84
N ALA A 250 0.22 -9.19 12.16
CA ALA A 250 0.13 -9.38 10.73
C ALA A 250 0.71 -10.72 10.33
N VAL A 251 0.14 -11.36 9.31
CA VAL A 251 0.76 -12.48 8.62
C VAL A 251 1.26 -12.04 7.26
N ALA A 252 2.50 -12.37 6.93
CA ALA A 252 3.06 -12.08 5.62
C ALA A 252 3.71 -13.33 5.02
N GLY A 253 3.66 -13.45 3.68
CA GLY A 253 4.24 -14.54 2.90
C GLY A 253 3.23 -15.55 2.39
N ILE A 254 3.37 -15.89 1.10
CA ILE A 254 2.52 -16.86 0.41
C ILE A 254 3.01 -18.28 0.73
N ALA A 255 4.33 -18.49 0.65
CA ALA A 255 4.92 -19.80 0.86
C ALA A 255 5.07 -20.12 2.36
N PRO A 256 4.74 -21.35 2.82
CA PRO A 256 4.87 -21.72 4.23
C PRO A 256 6.28 -21.52 4.81
N TRP A 257 7.32 -21.77 4.02
CA TRP A 257 8.71 -21.66 4.45
C TRP A 257 9.21 -20.20 4.59
N SER A 258 8.55 -19.23 3.96
CA SER A 258 8.86 -17.80 4.11
C SER A 258 7.85 -17.07 4.96
N ARG A 259 6.66 -17.64 5.21
CA ARG A 259 5.57 -17.01 5.97
C ARG A 259 5.98 -16.74 7.40
N GLN A 260 5.79 -15.52 7.87
CA GLN A 260 6.02 -15.11 9.25
C GLN A 260 4.79 -14.47 9.86
N ILE A 261 4.61 -14.67 11.15
CA ILE A 261 3.60 -14.01 11.97
C ILE A 261 4.33 -12.90 12.73
N PHE A 262 3.92 -11.66 12.50
CA PHE A 262 4.48 -10.47 13.13
C PHE A 262 3.55 -10.04 14.26
N LEU A 263 4.09 -9.88 15.47
CA LEU A 263 3.42 -9.28 16.61
C LEU A 263 4.18 -8.03 17.01
N THR A 264 3.51 -6.97 17.40
CA THR A 264 4.19 -5.78 17.93
C THR A 264 4.44 -5.93 19.44
N ALA A 265 5.51 -5.30 19.96
CA ALA A 265 5.77 -5.27 21.40
C ALA A 265 4.58 -4.66 22.17
N ALA A 266 3.97 -3.60 21.63
CA ALA A 266 2.77 -2.99 22.22
C ALA A 266 1.59 -3.98 22.32
N LEU A 267 1.42 -4.89 21.36
CA LEU A 267 0.39 -5.93 21.46
C LEU A 267 0.64 -6.86 22.65
N LEU A 268 1.88 -7.34 22.78
CA LEU A 268 2.25 -8.26 23.86
C LEU A 268 2.17 -7.61 25.27
N GLN A 269 2.37 -6.29 25.35
CA GLN A 269 2.32 -5.56 26.63
C GLN A 269 0.89 -5.27 27.11
N HIS A 270 -0.05 -5.09 26.19
CA HIS A 270 -1.37 -4.54 26.53
C HIS A 270 -2.54 -5.53 26.35
N PHE A 271 -2.30 -6.72 25.83
CA PHE A 271 -3.35 -7.71 25.56
C PHE A 271 -3.14 -8.99 26.36
N SER A 272 -4.22 -9.61 26.77
CA SER A 272 -4.18 -10.94 27.38
C SER A 272 -3.85 -12.01 26.32
N ASP A 273 -3.38 -13.16 26.75
CA ASP A 273 -3.10 -14.29 25.87
C ASP A 273 -4.32 -14.70 25.02
N ASP A 274 -5.52 -14.64 25.59
CA ASP A 274 -6.77 -14.98 24.87
C ASP A 274 -7.08 -13.95 23.77
N GLU A 275 -6.87 -12.67 24.05
CA GLU A 275 -7.02 -11.63 23.03
C GLU A 275 -5.97 -11.79 21.92
N ILE A 276 -4.71 -12.11 22.27
CA ILE A 276 -3.64 -12.37 21.30
C ILE A 276 -3.98 -13.59 20.44
N GLU A 277 -4.48 -14.68 21.03
CA GLU A 277 -4.93 -15.86 20.30
C GLU A 277 -6.01 -15.52 19.27
N THR A 278 -7.02 -14.73 19.65
CA THR A 278 -8.09 -14.34 18.71
C THR A 278 -7.59 -13.45 17.59
N ILE A 279 -6.66 -12.53 17.87
CA ILE A 279 -6.00 -11.68 16.86
C ILE A 279 -5.18 -12.55 15.90
N VAL A 280 -4.37 -13.49 16.42
CA VAL A 280 -3.56 -14.38 15.58
C VAL A 280 -4.45 -15.36 14.80
N ALA A 281 -5.55 -15.83 15.38
CA ALA A 281 -6.55 -16.63 14.65
C ALA A 281 -7.17 -15.85 13.49
N HIS A 282 -7.43 -14.55 13.66
CA HIS A 282 -7.87 -13.68 12.57
C HIS A 282 -6.81 -13.65 11.44
N GLU A 283 -5.52 -13.51 11.78
CA GLU A 283 -4.43 -13.56 10.80
C GLU A 283 -4.33 -14.93 10.11
N PHE A 284 -4.60 -16.03 10.84
CA PHE A 284 -4.71 -17.35 10.23
C PHE A 284 -5.88 -17.46 9.25
N GLY A 285 -6.97 -16.73 9.47
CA GLY A 285 -8.08 -16.63 8.52
C GLY A 285 -7.60 -16.08 7.16
N HIS A 286 -6.73 -15.09 7.15
CA HIS A 286 -6.12 -14.58 5.90
C HIS A 286 -5.29 -15.65 5.18
N VAL A 287 -4.59 -16.50 5.91
CA VAL A 287 -3.82 -17.64 5.34
C VAL A 287 -4.77 -18.72 4.81
N ARG A 288 -5.74 -19.15 5.63
CA ARG A 288 -6.68 -20.23 5.32
C ARG A 288 -7.47 -19.97 4.05
N TYR A 289 -7.97 -18.76 3.93
CA TYR A 289 -8.75 -18.31 2.76
C TYR A 289 -7.92 -17.74 1.63
N LYS A 290 -6.58 -17.83 1.71
CA LYS A 290 -5.64 -17.40 0.65
C LYS A 290 -5.79 -15.93 0.24
N HIS A 291 -6.11 -15.04 1.20
CA HIS A 291 -6.34 -13.62 0.91
C HIS A 291 -5.10 -12.96 0.29
N ILE A 292 -3.89 -13.29 0.78
CA ILE A 292 -2.62 -12.76 0.24
C ILE A 292 -2.45 -13.17 -1.24
N LEU A 293 -2.75 -14.42 -1.57
CA LEU A 293 -2.71 -14.89 -2.96
C LEU A 293 -3.76 -14.18 -3.81
N THR A 294 -4.95 -13.95 -3.27
CA THR A 294 -6.01 -13.21 -3.98
C THR A 294 -5.59 -11.76 -4.25
N TYR A 295 -4.89 -11.10 -3.32
CA TYR A 295 -4.34 -9.77 -3.54
C TYR A 295 -3.24 -9.76 -4.63
N LEU A 296 -2.39 -10.80 -4.66
CA LEU A 296 -1.42 -10.95 -5.75
C LEU A 296 -2.11 -11.10 -7.11
N MET A 297 -3.13 -11.97 -7.19
CA MET A 297 -3.89 -12.15 -8.44
C MET A 297 -4.62 -10.87 -8.85
N PHE A 298 -5.16 -10.11 -7.90
CA PHE A 298 -5.76 -8.82 -8.14
C PHE A 298 -4.76 -7.83 -8.76
N LEU A 299 -3.53 -7.80 -8.26
CA LEU A 299 -2.46 -6.95 -8.80
C LEU A 299 -2.05 -7.39 -10.22
N ILE A 300 -1.91 -8.70 -10.46
CA ILE A 300 -1.62 -9.24 -11.79
C ILE A 300 -2.75 -8.90 -12.77
N ALA A 301 -4.01 -9.07 -12.36
CA ALA A 301 -5.18 -8.72 -13.17
C ALA A 301 -5.18 -7.24 -13.57
N TYR A 302 -4.74 -6.36 -12.68
CA TYR A 302 -4.59 -4.95 -12.97
C TYR A 302 -3.60 -4.71 -14.12
N PHE A 303 -2.38 -5.26 -14.02
CA PHE A 303 -1.36 -5.08 -15.07
C PHE A 303 -1.78 -5.66 -16.41
N LEU A 304 -2.45 -6.81 -16.41
CA LEU A 304 -2.98 -7.41 -17.64
C LEU A 304 -4.11 -6.57 -18.25
N SER A 305 -5.01 -6.06 -17.42
CA SER A 305 -6.08 -5.16 -17.89
C SER A 305 -5.52 -3.87 -18.46
N TYR A 306 -4.45 -3.34 -17.85
CA TYR A 306 -3.73 -2.19 -18.38
C TYR A 306 -3.07 -2.49 -19.73
N ALA A 307 -2.39 -3.62 -19.87
CA ALA A 307 -1.78 -4.02 -21.15
C ALA A 307 -2.84 -4.14 -22.27
N ILE A 308 -4.01 -4.72 -21.98
CA ILE A 308 -5.13 -4.79 -22.92
C ILE A 308 -5.66 -3.41 -23.27
N TYR A 309 -5.87 -2.55 -22.25
CA TYR A 309 -6.29 -1.17 -22.50
C TYR A 309 -5.30 -0.45 -23.43
N TYR A 310 -4.00 -0.56 -23.17
CA TYR A 310 -2.98 0.10 -23.98
C TYR A 310 -2.99 -0.40 -25.44
N ILE A 311 -3.09 -1.70 -25.66
CA ILE A 311 -3.10 -2.30 -27.00
C ILE A 311 -4.32 -1.85 -27.81
N TYR A 312 -5.52 -1.87 -27.22
CA TYR A 312 -6.76 -1.67 -27.95
C TYR A 312 -7.31 -0.24 -27.94
N ILE A 313 -6.92 0.58 -26.97
CA ILE A 313 -7.50 1.91 -26.77
C ILE A 313 -6.39 2.98 -26.71
N GLY A 314 -5.42 2.82 -25.81
CA GLY A 314 -4.38 3.82 -25.53
C GLY A 314 -3.47 4.08 -26.72
N GLY A 315 -2.86 3.04 -27.28
CA GLY A 315 -1.98 3.17 -28.45
C GLY A 315 -2.66 3.75 -29.69
N PRO A 316 -3.86 3.30 -30.08
CA PRO A 316 -4.63 3.94 -31.14
C PRO A 316 -5.00 5.40 -30.86
N LEU A 317 -5.31 5.77 -29.60
CA LEU A 317 -5.59 7.17 -29.22
C LEU A 317 -4.36 8.07 -29.30
N GLU A 318 -3.19 7.58 -28.88
CA GLU A 318 -1.91 8.29 -29.00
C GLU A 318 -1.56 8.58 -30.45
N SER A 319 -1.83 7.66 -31.37
CA SER A 319 -1.59 7.85 -32.82
C SER A 319 -2.52 8.91 -33.46
N LEU A 320 -3.67 9.20 -32.83
CA LEU A 320 -4.66 10.17 -33.32
C LEU A 320 -4.47 11.56 -32.72
N SER A 321 -3.72 11.72 -31.61
CA SER A 321 -3.53 12.99 -30.94
C SER A 321 -2.09 13.48 -31.05
N SER A 322 -1.90 14.64 -31.66
CA SER A 322 -0.65 15.39 -31.59
C SER A 322 -0.44 16.10 -30.24
N THR A 323 -1.32 15.85 -29.29
CA THR A 323 -1.35 16.50 -27.96
C THR A 323 -0.74 15.60 -26.88
N SER A 324 -0.08 16.26 -25.95
CA SER A 324 0.69 15.73 -24.83
C SER A 324 0.14 14.45 -24.19
N SER A 325 1.02 13.55 -23.77
CA SER A 325 0.78 12.32 -22.97
C SER A 325 0.07 12.56 -21.62
N LEU A 326 -0.30 13.81 -21.29
CA LEU A 326 -0.96 14.18 -20.04
C LEU A 326 -2.38 13.57 -19.90
N LEU A 327 -3.19 13.57 -20.97
CA LEU A 327 -4.56 13.02 -20.93
C LEU A 327 -4.57 11.51 -20.68
N PRO A 328 -3.78 10.68 -21.38
CA PRO A 328 -3.62 9.27 -21.06
C PRO A 328 -3.14 9.03 -19.61
N ALA A 329 -2.18 9.82 -19.13
CA ALA A 329 -1.69 9.73 -17.76
C ALA A 329 -2.79 10.04 -16.72
N ILE A 330 -3.60 11.09 -16.93
CA ILE A 330 -4.76 11.40 -16.09
C ILE A 330 -5.77 10.23 -16.10
N GLY A 331 -6.10 9.71 -17.28
CA GLY A 331 -6.99 8.57 -17.43
C GLY A 331 -6.50 7.33 -16.67
N LEU A 332 -5.21 7.03 -16.75
CA LEU A 332 -4.59 5.93 -16.02
C LEU A 332 -4.61 6.15 -14.51
N VAL A 333 -4.26 7.35 -14.03
CA VAL A 333 -4.34 7.68 -12.59
C VAL A 333 -5.76 7.54 -12.07
N PHE A 334 -6.75 7.98 -12.85
CA PHE A 334 -8.17 7.82 -12.50
C PHE A 334 -8.56 6.32 -12.44
N PHE A 335 -8.15 5.53 -13.43
CA PHE A 335 -8.41 4.09 -13.47
C PHE A 335 -7.74 3.36 -12.31
N ILE A 336 -6.46 3.65 -12.01
CA ILE A 336 -5.74 3.12 -10.85
C ILE A 336 -6.48 3.48 -9.56
N SER A 337 -6.86 4.74 -9.40
CA SER A 337 -7.56 5.20 -8.21
C SER A 337 -8.90 4.49 -8.03
N LEU A 338 -9.68 4.35 -9.10
CA LEU A 338 -10.96 3.64 -9.10
C LEU A 338 -10.77 2.17 -8.71
N TYR A 339 -9.79 1.50 -9.34
CA TYR A 339 -9.52 0.09 -9.12
C TYR A 339 -9.06 -0.18 -7.68
N PHE A 340 -8.04 0.54 -7.19
CA PHE A 340 -7.52 0.33 -5.85
C PHE A 340 -8.39 0.92 -4.74
N VAL A 341 -9.02 2.06 -4.94
CA VAL A 341 -9.83 2.70 -3.90
C VAL A 341 -11.19 2.00 -3.75
N ILE A 342 -11.84 1.65 -4.84
CA ILE A 342 -13.20 1.07 -4.78
C ILE A 342 -13.14 -0.44 -4.70
N ILE A 343 -12.55 -1.11 -5.69
CA ILE A 343 -12.65 -2.56 -5.83
C ILE A 343 -11.77 -3.26 -4.79
N PHE A 344 -10.48 -2.92 -4.73
CA PHE A 344 -9.54 -3.56 -3.80
C PHE A 344 -9.98 -3.36 -2.34
N ARG A 345 -10.36 -2.15 -1.95
CA ARG A 345 -10.77 -1.88 -0.56
C ARG A 345 -12.11 -2.51 -0.21
N ALA A 346 -13.04 -2.58 -1.17
CA ALA A 346 -14.28 -3.32 -0.96
C ALA A 346 -14.03 -4.81 -0.73
N LEU A 347 -13.13 -5.41 -1.52
CA LEU A 347 -12.69 -6.79 -1.37
C LEU A 347 -11.98 -7.01 -0.02
N SER A 348 -11.05 -6.12 0.33
CA SER A 348 -10.31 -6.15 1.59
C SER A 348 -11.26 -6.15 2.80
N ARG A 349 -12.25 -5.26 2.84
CA ARG A 349 -13.23 -5.22 3.93
C ARG A 349 -14.05 -6.51 4.06
N ARG A 350 -14.31 -7.18 2.95
CA ARG A 350 -15.00 -8.47 2.97
C ARG A 350 -14.12 -9.58 3.52
N PHE A 351 -12.84 -9.56 3.19
CA PHE A 351 -11.87 -10.50 3.74
C PHE A 351 -11.68 -10.34 5.24
N GLU A 352 -11.78 -9.13 5.77
CA GLU A 352 -11.76 -8.88 7.21
C GLU A 352 -12.93 -9.59 7.92
N HIS A 353 -14.15 -9.46 7.41
CA HIS A 353 -15.30 -10.17 7.97
C HIS A 353 -15.14 -11.70 7.90
N GLN A 354 -14.55 -12.22 6.82
CA GLN A 354 -14.28 -13.65 6.69
C GLN A 354 -13.23 -14.12 7.72
N ALA A 355 -12.20 -13.31 7.95
CA ALA A 355 -11.17 -13.60 8.94
C ALA A 355 -11.71 -13.50 10.38
N ASP A 356 -12.62 -12.56 10.66
CA ASP A 356 -13.30 -12.45 11.95
C ASP A 356 -14.11 -13.71 12.27
N LEU A 357 -14.92 -14.17 11.33
CA LEU A 357 -15.71 -15.40 11.50
C LEU A 357 -14.82 -16.62 11.71
N TYR A 358 -13.71 -16.69 10.98
CA TYR A 358 -12.73 -17.75 11.15
C TYR A 358 -12.10 -17.72 12.54
N ALA A 359 -11.72 -16.54 13.03
CA ALA A 359 -11.15 -16.39 14.37
C ALA A 359 -12.11 -16.86 15.46
N VAL A 360 -13.39 -16.48 15.36
CA VAL A 360 -14.42 -16.93 16.30
C VAL A 360 -14.60 -18.45 16.22
N ALA A 361 -14.69 -19.02 15.03
CA ALA A 361 -14.88 -20.46 14.84
C ALA A 361 -13.69 -21.30 15.34
N LEU A 362 -12.44 -20.79 15.18
CA LEU A 362 -11.22 -21.50 15.57
C LEU A 362 -10.97 -21.43 17.08
N THR A 363 -11.27 -20.30 17.72
CA THR A 363 -10.93 -20.07 19.13
C THR A 363 -12.09 -20.30 20.09
N ASP A 364 -13.32 -20.25 19.60
CA ASP A 364 -14.56 -20.22 20.41
C ASP A 364 -14.56 -19.10 21.48
N LYS A 365 -13.89 -17.96 21.16
CA LYS A 365 -13.71 -16.81 22.07
C LYS A 365 -14.20 -15.50 21.43
N PRO A 366 -15.47 -15.38 21.04
CA PRO A 366 -15.95 -14.18 20.36
C PRO A 366 -15.81 -12.92 21.21
N ASP A 367 -16.06 -13.00 22.54
CA ASP A 367 -15.98 -11.85 23.44
C ASP A 367 -14.53 -11.33 23.57
N ALA A 368 -13.54 -12.23 23.56
CA ALA A 368 -12.13 -11.86 23.56
C ALA A 368 -11.75 -11.14 22.26
N LEU A 369 -12.27 -11.58 21.09
CA LEU A 369 -12.04 -10.89 19.82
C LEU A 369 -12.66 -9.49 19.81
N GLU A 370 -13.90 -9.35 20.28
CA GLU A 370 -14.59 -8.05 20.36
C GLU A 370 -13.83 -7.07 21.26
N LEU A 371 -13.39 -7.53 22.44
CA LEU A 371 -12.59 -6.74 23.37
C LEU A 371 -11.24 -6.34 22.73
N ALA A 372 -10.59 -7.28 22.06
CA ALA A 372 -9.34 -7.05 21.36
C ALA A 372 -9.49 -5.96 20.26
N LEU A 373 -10.56 -6.01 19.46
CA LEU A 373 -10.86 -5.01 18.44
C LEU A 373 -11.06 -3.61 19.03
N VAL A 374 -11.79 -3.50 20.14
CA VAL A 374 -11.99 -2.21 20.84
C VAL A 374 -10.67 -1.68 21.38
N ARG A 375 -9.87 -2.55 22.01
CA ARG A 375 -8.56 -2.19 22.57
C ARG A 375 -7.56 -1.80 21.49
N LEU A 376 -7.53 -2.51 20.35
CA LEU A 376 -6.73 -2.13 19.19
C LEU A 376 -7.10 -0.75 18.67
N ALA A 377 -8.40 -0.45 18.56
CA ALA A 377 -8.84 0.87 18.13
C ALA A 377 -8.39 1.98 19.08
N TYR A 378 -8.51 1.73 20.39
CA TYR A 378 -8.09 2.69 21.42
C TYR A 378 -6.57 2.96 21.39
N LEU A 379 -5.75 1.91 21.42
CA LEU A 379 -4.30 2.03 21.41
C LEU A 379 -3.73 2.61 20.11
N ASN A 380 -4.38 2.34 18.99
CA ASN A 380 -3.98 2.84 17.68
C ASN A 380 -4.64 4.19 17.30
N TYR A 381 -5.35 4.81 18.24
CA TYR A 381 -6.03 6.10 18.03
C TYR A 381 -6.92 6.09 16.78
N THR A 382 -7.62 4.97 16.54
CA THR A 382 -8.55 4.84 15.42
C THR A 382 -10.00 4.96 15.91
N PRO A 383 -10.87 5.68 15.20
CA PRO A 383 -12.28 5.81 15.60
C PRO A 383 -12.97 4.45 15.46
N ARG A 384 -13.80 4.09 16.47
CA ARG A 384 -14.58 2.85 16.45
C ARG A 384 -15.62 2.82 15.34
N SER A 385 -16.22 4.00 15.02
CA SER A 385 -17.19 4.15 13.95
C SER A 385 -16.73 5.20 12.93
N VAL A 386 -17.04 4.95 11.68
CA VAL A 386 -16.70 5.83 10.55
C VAL A 386 -17.93 5.95 9.65
N GLN A 387 -18.18 7.15 9.12
CA GLN A 387 -19.26 7.37 8.16
C GLN A 387 -19.06 6.50 6.91
N ARG A 388 -20.15 5.98 6.33
CA ARG A 388 -20.12 5.03 5.19
C ARG A 388 -19.28 5.51 4.02
N LEU A 389 -19.38 6.80 3.67
CA LEU A 389 -18.63 7.37 2.56
C LEU A 389 -17.11 7.31 2.79
N PHE A 390 -16.66 7.56 4.03
CA PHE A 390 -15.25 7.54 4.38
C PHE A 390 -14.69 6.13 4.58
N GLU A 391 -15.54 5.17 4.90
CA GLU A 391 -15.17 3.77 4.99
C GLU A 391 -14.81 3.18 3.61
N LEU A 392 -15.32 3.75 2.50
CA LEU A 392 -14.89 3.38 1.15
C LEU A 392 -13.38 3.54 0.96
N PHE A 393 -12.77 4.49 1.69
CA PHE A 393 -11.34 4.76 1.66
C PHE A 393 -10.52 3.96 2.68
N GLN A 394 -11.13 3.01 3.40
CA GLN A 394 -10.46 2.15 4.38
C GLN A 394 -10.36 0.71 3.87
N THR A 395 -9.26 0.04 4.22
CA THR A 395 -9.06 -1.38 3.94
C THR A 395 -9.79 -2.29 4.93
N HIS A 396 -10.05 -1.79 6.16
CA HIS A 396 -10.77 -2.51 7.20
C HIS A 396 -12.12 -1.85 7.45
N PRO A 397 -13.19 -2.62 7.73
CA PRO A 397 -14.44 -2.05 8.23
C PRO A 397 -14.21 -1.38 9.58
N SER A 398 -15.08 -0.46 9.97
CA SER A 398 -15.05 0.12 11.31
C SER A 398 -15.26 -0.96 12.38
N VAL A 399 -14.64 -0.79 13.55
CA VAL A 399 -14.69 -1.75 14.65
C VAL A 399 -16.14 -2.07 15.04
N ASP A 400 -17.01 -1.07 15.12
CA ASP A 400 -18.42 -1.27 15.45
C ASP A 400 -19.16 -2.12 14.41
N ARG A 401 -18.75 -2.11 13.14
CA ARG A 401 -19.32 -3.00 12.11
C ARG A 401 -18.79 -4.41 12.20
N ARG A 402 -17.51 -4.59 12.53
CA ARG A 402 -16.92 -5.91 12.77
C ARG A 402 -17.61 -6.57 13.94
N ILE A 403 -17.77 -5.87 15.07
CA ILE A 403 -18.48 -6.38 16.25
C ILE A 403 -19.93 -6.78 15.91
N LYS A 404 -20.71 -5.89 15.27
CA LYS A 404 -22.08 -6.22 14.84
C LYS A 404 -22.15 -7.42 13.91
N PHE A 405 -21.13 -7.65 13.10
CA PHE A 405 -21.07 -8.80 12.21
C PHE A 405 -20.78 -10.09 12.99
N ILE A 406 -19.88 -10.06 13.98
CA ILE A 406 -19.58 -11.15 14.90
C ILE A 406 -20.83 -11.51 15.73
N GLU A 407 -21.53 -10.52 16.29
CA GLU A 407 -22.77 -10.70 17.05
C GLU A 407 -23.87 -11.41 16.24
N ARG A 408 -24.05 -11.04 14.96
CA ARG A 408 -25.00 -11.73 14.06
C ARG A 408 -24.62 -13.20 13.86
N PHE A 409 -23.34 -13.49 13.73
CA PHE A 409 -22.86 -14.88 13.59
C PHE A 409 -23.14 -15.68 14.85
N LYS A 410 -22.89 -15.10 16.04
CA LYS A 410 -23.27 -15.73 17.33
C LYS A 410 -24.76 -16.07 17.39
N GLY A 411 -25.59 -15.20 16.82
CA GLY A 411 -27.04 -15.39 16.73
C GLY A 411 -27.50 -16.45 15.72
N GLY A 412 -26.56 -17.13 15.04
CA GLY A 412 -26.89 -18.20 14.08
C GLY A 412 -27.48 -17.70 12.75
N ASP A 413 -27.22 -16.45 12.35
CA ASP A 413 -27.73 -15.86 11.09
C ASP A 413 -27.20 -16.65 9.87
N PRO A 414 -28.09 -17.28 9.05
CA PRO A 414 -27.69 -18.02 7.85
C PRO A 414 -26.93 -17.17 6.81
N SER A 415 -26.99 -15.85 6.89
CA SER A 415 -26.27 -14.96 5.99
C SER A 415 -24.74 -15.10 6.12
N ALA A 416 -24.23 -15.48 7.28
CA ALA A 416 -22.81 -15.69 7.51
C ALA A 416 -22.26 -16.89 6.71
N ALA A 417 -23.02 -18.01 6.61
CA ALA A 417 -22.62 -19.16 5.80
C ALA A 417 -22.65 -18.82 4.30
N ARG A 418 -23.69 -18.12 3.83
CA ARG A 418 -23.78 -17.64 2.43
C ARG A 418 -22.67 -16.69 2.05
N TYR A 419 -22.16 -15.93 3.01
CA TYR A 419 -21.08 -14.98 2.80
C TYR A 419 -19.78 -15.65 2.30
N GLN A 420 -19.46 -16.86 2.79
CA GLN A 420 -18.29 -17.60 2.34
C GLN A 420 -18.41 -18.06 0.88
N ASN A 421 -19.58 -18.54 0.46
CA ASN A 421 -19.83 -18.98 -0.92
C ASN A 421 -19.72 -17.80 -1.90
N TYR A 422 -20.33 -16.68 -1.57
CA TYR A 422 -20.22 -15.46 -2.39
C TYR A 422 -18.78 -14.98 -2.57
N LEU A 423 -17.95 -15.05 -1.52
CA LEU A 423 -16.54 -14.68 -1.63
C LEU A 423 -15.73 -15.65 -2.50
N LEU A 424 -16.12 -16.93 -2.54
CA LEU A 424 -15.50 -17.90 -3.44
C LEU A 424 -15.80 -17.52 -4.91
N GLU A 425 -17.03 -17.17 -5.23
CA GLU A 425 -17.43 -16.71 -6.57
C GLU A 425 -16.65 -15.48 -7.00
N VAL A 426 -16.51 -14.47 -6.14
CA VAL A 426 -15.70 -13.27 -6.41
C VAL A 426 -14.23 -13.63 -6.67
N LYS A 427 -13.65 -14.56 -5.90
CA LYS A 427 -12.28 -15.01 -6.12
C LYS A 427 -12.14 -15.74 -7.46
N LEU A 428 -13.08 -16.61 -7.81
CA LEU A 428 -13.07 -17.32 -9.08
C LEU A 428 -13.12 -16.35 -10.27
N LEU A 429 -13.94 -15.31 -10.20
CA LEU A 429 -13.99 -14.25 -11.23
C LEU A 429 -12.65 -13.51 -11.33
N LEU A 430 -12.01 -13.20 -10.20
CA LEU A 430 -10.68 -12.56 -10.18
C LEU A 430 -9.57 -13.45 -10.76
N PHE A 431 -9.71 -14.77 -10.72
CA PHE A 431 -8.77 -15.69 -11.38
C PHE A 431 -9.09 -15.86 -12.87
N LEU A 432 -10.35 -15.90 -13.25
CA LEU A 432 -10.77 -16.09 -14.64
C LEU A 432 -10.44 -14.88 -15.52
N LEU A 433 -10.66 -13.66 -15.03
CA LEU A 433 -10.40 -12.44 -15.79
C LEU A 433 -8.92 -12.30 -16.24
N PRO A 434 -7.91 -12.45 -15.36
CA PRO A 434 -6.51 -12.41 -15.76
C PRO A 434 -6.13 -13.54 -16.71
N THR A 435 -6.70 -14.73 -16.52
CA THR A 435 -6.43 -15.89 -17.38
C THR A 435 -6.96 -15.64 -18.79
N LEU A 436 -8.19 -15.14 -18.91
CA LEU A 436 -8.78 -14.78 -20.20
C LEU A 436 -7.98 -13.63 -20.86
N ALA A 437 -7.57 -12.64 -20.09
CA ALA A 437 -6.73 -11.55 -20.54
C ALA A 437 -5.37 -12.03 -21.07
N CYS A 438 -4.72 -12.98 -20.37
CA CYS A 438 -3.49 -13.63 -20.84
C CYS A 438 -3.69 -14.38 -22.15
N ILE A 439 -4.78 -15.15 -22.27
CA ILE A 439 -5.09 -15.90 -23.49
C ILE A 439 -5.27 -14.95 -24.68
N LEU A 440 -6.06 -13.88 -24.50
CA LEU A 440 -6.27 -12.87 -25.53
C LEU A 440 -4.98 -12.12 -25.89
N PHE A 441 -4.13 -11.81 -24.93
CA PHE A 441 -2.83 -11.19 -25.18
C PHE A 441 -1.91 -12.12 -25.99
N LEU A 442 -1.80 -13.39 -25.59
CA LEU A 442 -0.96 -14.37 -26.29
C LEU A 442 -1.47 -14.69 -27.69
N SER A 443 -2.80 -14.74 -27.90
CA SER A 443 -3.39 -14.97 -29.23
C SER A 443 -3.10 -13.81 -30.20
N ASN A 444 -3.03 -12.57 -29.71
CA ASN A 444 -2.63 -11.43 -30.55
C ASN A 444 -1.13 -11.41 -30.88
N LEU A 445 -0.28 -11.85 -29.96
CA LEU A 445 1.14 -11.97 -30.25
C LEU A 445 1.44 -13.04 -31.32
N SER A 446 0.65 -14.11 -31.38
CA SER A 446 0.77 -15.15 -32.41
C SER A 446 0.20 -14.73 -33.78
N GLY A 447 -0.60 -13.67 -33.83
CA GLY A 447 -1.14 -13.09 -35.10
C GLY A 447 -0.28 -11.96 -35.70
N LEU A 448 0.78 -11.54 -34.99
CA LEU A 448 1.74 -10.52 -35.43
C LEU A 448 3.06 -11.11 -35.98
N GLY A 449 3.21 -12.43 -36.04
CA GLY A 449 4.25 -13.18 -36.72
C GLY A 449 3.70 -13.78 -38.01
#